data_79dc5827f58dfbe7e6f43a4ae0e27fad
#
_entry.id   79dc5827f58dfbe7e6f43a4ae0e27fad
#
_cell.length_a   1.000
_cell.length_b   1.000
_cell.length_c   1.000
_cell.angle_alpha   90.00
_cell.angle_beta   90.00
_cell.angle_gamma   90.00
#
_symmetry.space_group_name_H-M   'P 1'
#
loop_
_entity.id
_entity.type
_entity.pdbx_description
1 polymer ?
#
loop_
_entity_poly.entity_id
_entity_poly.type
_entity_poly.pdbx_seq_one_letter_code
_entity_poly.pdbx_strand_id
1 'polypeptide(L)'
;MRELIEGDLLDQYQLGELLARSGMASIFKAVDRKSNSTVAIKVPHLQYESDVAFFERFRREEQIGQKLDHPNIVRVLSPEEKTRIYMVMEFAEGRSLRAIIKDRGRLPAEEALGLARQIGPALVYLHEKGIVHRDLKPDNVLLGQDGQIKLLDFGIAMDQEARRLTWFGLSAPVGTPDYMAPEQVRGRRGDVRTDLYALGTLLYEMITGKLPYSGANVHVVMRAKLNEDPRLPREALSTIDPHIEEIILRAIARSPRERYATAQEMLADLADPSRVVPRDRSVRANRPLIQRIRLPSRVLFPASVVLVIATLLVMNWIMGHSAPRHARPVSSEKR
;
A
#
# COMPACT_ATOMS: atom_id res chain seq x y z
N MET A 1 -11.95 -8.57 30.99
CA MET A 1 -10.48 -8.41 30.81
C MET A 1 -10.18 -6.92 30.68
N ARG A 2 -8.97 -6.46 31.00
CA ARG A 2 -8.50 -5.09 30.78
C ARG A 2 -7.40 -5.03 29.72
N GLU A 3 -7.12 -3.86 29.16
CA GLU A 3 -5.93 -3.68 28.32
C GLU A 3 -4.67 -3.93 29.15
N LEU A 4 -3.68 -4.57 28.52
CA LEU A 4 -2.39 -4.82 29.11
C LEU A 4 -1.53 -3.56 29.07
N ILE A 5 -0.75 -3.36 30.13
CA ILE A 5 0.18 -2.25 30.28
C ILE A 5 1.57 -2.76 30.66
N GLU A 6 2.56 -1.89 30.64
CA GLU A 6 3.89 -2.18 31.15
C GLU A 6 3.82 -2.65 32.61
N GLY A 7 4.59 -3.66 32.96
CA GLY A 7 4.59 -4.29 34.27
C GLY A 7 3.62 -5.45 34.44
N ASP A 8 2.69 -5.67 33.49
CA ASP A 8 1.77 -6.82 33.55
C ASP A 8 2.47 -8.14 33.25
N LEU A 9 1.95 -9.22 33.84
CA LEU A 9 2.32 -10.58 33.51
C LEU A 9 1.30 -11.17 32.54
N LEU A 10 1.78 -11.65 31.39
CA LEU A 10 1.00 -12.37 30.40
C LEU A 10 1.57 -13.80 30.28
N ASP A 11 0.90 -14.77 30.89
CA ASP A 11 1.39 -16.15 31.03
C ASP A 11 2.82 -16.12 31.64
N GLN A 12 3.82 -16.57 30.91
CA GLN A 12 5.22 -16.57 31.41
C GLN A 12 5.98 -15.25 31.07
N TYR A 13 5.35 -14.30 30.37
CA TYR A 13 6.01 -13.11 29.87
C TYR A 13 5.75 -11.91 30.77
N GLN A 14 6.82 -11.31 31.28
CA GLN A 14 6.77 -10.03 31.98
C GLN A 14 6.82 -8.91 30.95
N LEU A 15 5.71 -8.17 30.76
CA LEU A 15 5.64 -7.06 29.83
C LEU A 15 6.46 -5.87 30.34
N GLY A 16 7.27 -5.33 29.47
CA GLY A 16 8.04 -4.10 29.66
C GLY A 16 7.54 -2.98 28.75
N GLU A 17 8.46 -2.20 28.22
CA GLU A 17 8.24 -1.04 27.38
C GLU A 17 7.27 -1.32 26.21
N LEU A 18 6.34 -0.38 25.97
CA LEU A 18 5.50 -0.36 24.78
C LEU A 18 6.33 0.10 23.57
N LEU A 19 6.66 -0.82 22.67
CA LEU A 19 7.46 -0.56 21.46
C LEU A 19 6.66 0.14 20.37
N ALA A 20 5.40 -0.29 20.17
CA ALA A 20 4.52 0.27 19.15
C ALA A 20 3.04 0.07 19.51
N ARG A 21 2.20 0.99 19.04
CA ARG A 21 0.75 0.88 19.12
C ARG A 21 0.13 1.19 17.76
N SER A 22 -0.64 0.26 17.23
CA SER A 22 -1.44 0.43 16.01
C SER A 22 -2.93 0.59 16.35
N GLY A 23 -3.79 0.76 15.35
CA GLY A 23 -5.24 0.75 15.57
C GLY A 23 -5.81 -0.58 16.07
N MET A 24 -5.07 -1.69 15.93
CA MET A 24 -5.58 -3.05 16.19
C MET A 24 -4.80 -3.81 17.26
N ALA A 25 -3.54 -3.47 17.50
CA ALA A 25 -2.66 -4.19 18.42
C ALA A 25 -1.60 -3.27 19.03
N SER A 26 -1.12 -3.70 20.19
CA SER A 26 0.06 -3.12 20.89
C SER A 26 1.20 -4.12 20.84
N ILE A 27 2.44 -3.64 20.69
CA ILE A 27 3.65 -4.45 20.70
C ILE A 27 4.47 -4.03 21.91
N PHE A 28 4.75 -4.98 22.79
CA PHE A 28 5.55 -4.78 24.00
C PHE A 28 6.90 -5.50 23.88
N LYS A 29 7.95 -4.88 24.38
CA LYS A 29 9.14 -5.61 24.79
C LYS A 29 8.77 -6.43 26.04
N ALA A 30 9.22 -7.67 26.13
CA ALA A 30 8.91 -8.51 27.26
C ALA A 30 10.09 -9.43 27.61
N VAL A 31 10.10 -9.94 28.83
CA VAL A 31 11.05 -10.97 29.26
C VAL A 31 10.30 -12.28 29.48
N ASP A 32 10.72 -13.31 28.78
CA ASP A 32 10.28 -14.68 29.05
C ASP A 32 10.91 -15.15 30.36
N ARG A 33 10.10 -15.37 31.41
CA ARG A 33 10.57 -15.74 32.74
C ARG A 33 11.08 -17.17 32.82
N LYS A 34 10.75 -18.04 31.86
CA LYS A 34 11.25 -19.41 31.79
C LYS A 34 12.67 -19.48 31.23
N SER A 35 12.92 -18.75 30.12
CA SER A 35 14.20 -18.77 29.42
C SER A 35 15.10 -17.55 29.75
N ASN A 36 14.55 -16.57 30.46
CA ASN A 36 15.20 -15.26 30.70
C ASN A 36 15.60 -14.53 29.42
N SER A 37 14.96 -14.83 28.30
CA SER A 37 15.21 -14.17 27.02
C SER A 37 14.30 -12.98 26.80
N THR A 38 14.80 -11.96 26.08
CA THR A 38 14.00 -10.83 25.65
C THR A 38 13.24 -11.19 24.38
N VAL A 39 11.92 -10.88 24.36
CA VAL A 39 11.02 -11.13 23.24
C VAL A 39 10.19 -9.89 22.93
N ALA A 40 9.57 -9.84 21.76
CA ALA A 40 8.52 -8.89 21.42
C ALA A 40 7.17 -9.59 21.43
N ILE A 41 6.15 -8.98 22.04
CA ILE A 41 4.81 -9.56 22.14
C ILE A 41 3.80 -8.61 21.50
N LYS A 42 3.14 -9.07 20.44
CA LYS A 42 2.04 -8.38 19.76
C LYS A 42 0.72 -8.83 20.36
N VAL A 43 0.00 -7.90 20.98
CA VAL A 43 -1.27 -8.17 21.68
C VAL A 43 -2.38 -7.40 20.98
N PRO A 44 -3.44 -8.05 20.49
CA PRO A 44 -4.62 -7.39 19.97
C PRO A 44 -5.30 -6.52 21.03
N HIS A 45 -5.91 -5.40 20.60
CA HIS A 45 -6.74 -4.60 21.49
C HIS A 45 -8.04 -5.34 21.83
N LEU A 46 -8.57 -5.16 23.05
CA LEU A 46 -9.74 -5.87 23.56
C LEU A 46 -10.97 -5.80 22.65
N GLN A 47 -11.18 -4.69 22.00
CA GLN A 47 -12.31 -4.50 21.06
C GLN A 47 -12.32 -5.48 19.89
N TYR A 48 -11.18 -6.09 19.56
CA TYR A 48 -11.04 -7.08 18.49
C TYR A 48 -11.04 -8.53 18.99
N GLU A 49 -11.02 -8.78 20.30
CA GLU A 49 -11.02 -10.13 20.84
C GLU A 49 -12.32 -10.91 20.55
N SER A 50 -13.43 -10.22 20.38
CA SER A 50 -14.73 -10.80 19.99
C SER A 50 -14.95 -10.87 18.46
N ASP A 51 -14.06 -10.28 17.66
CA ASP A 51 -14.15 -10.32 16.21
C ASP A 51 -13.53 -11.61 15.66
N VAL A 52 -14.39 -12.59 15.32
CA VAL A 52 -13.98 -13.89 14.80
C VAL A 52 -13.11 -13.75 13.55
N ALA A 53 -13.42 -12.83 12.65
CA ALA A 53 -12.66 -12.63 11.42
C ALA A 53 -11.27 -12.05 11.71
N PHE A 54 -11.16 -11.15 12.69
CA PHE A 54 -9.87 -10.66 13.18
C PHE A 54 -9.05 -11.78 13.82
N PHE A 55 -9.69 -12.59 14.67
CA PHE A 55 -9.07 -13.71 15.35
C PHE A 55 -8.45 -14.72 14.37
N GLU A 56 -9.22 -15.16 13.38
CA GLU A 56 -8.75 -16.09 12.35
C GLU A 56 -7.59 -15.54 11.55
N ARG A 57 -7.61 -14.23 11.21
CA ARG A 57 -6.51 -13.56 10.52
C ARG A 57 -5.24 -13.52 11.37
N PHE A 58 -5.37 -13.14 12.66
CA PHE A 58 -4.24 -13.05 13.59
C PHE A 58 -3.59 -14.43 13.80
N ARG A 59 -4.40 -15.49 14.00
CA ARG A 59 -3.90 -16.87 14.10
C ARG A 59 -3.19 -17.31 12.80
N ARG A 60 -3.75 -16.98 11.66
CA ARG A 60 -3.14 -17.32 10.37
C ARG A 60 -1.79 -16.62 10.18
N GLU A 61 -1.67 -15.36 10.56
CA GLU A 61 -0.42 -14.60 10.54
C GLU A 61 0.61 -15.27 11.43
N GLU A 62 0.24 -15.66 12.66
CA GLU A 62 1.10 -16.38 13.58
C GLU A 62 1.55 -17.72 13.00
N GLN A 63 0.62 -18.56 12.53
CA GLN A 63 0.93 -19.89 11.98
C GLN A 63 1.85 -19.83 10.76
N ILE A 64 1.71 -18.81 9.92
CA ILE A 64 2.60 -18.60 8.78
C ILE A 64 3.96 -18.12 9.29
N GLY A 65 3.99 -17.14 10.18
CA GLY A 65 5.22 -16.60 10.75
C GLY A 65 6.08 -17.67 11.43
N GLN A 66 5.47 -18.62 12.15
CA GLN A 66 6.16 -19.74 12.79
C GLN A 66 6.90 -20.69 11.83
N LYS A 67 6.51 -20.69 10.55
CA LYS A 67 7.13 -21.52 9.49
C LYS A 67 8.24 -20.79 8.73
N LEU A 68 8.48 -19.53 9.06
CA LEU A 68 9.47 -18.70 8.39
C LEU A 68 10.76 -18.70 9.19
N ASP A 69 11.87 -18.97 8.48
CA ASP A 69 13.22 -18.92 9.02
C ASP A 69 14.14 -18.28 7.96
N HIS A 70 14.42 -16.98 8.16
CA HIS A 70 15.26 -16.20 7.24
C HIS A 70 15.96 -15.08 8.03
N PRO A 71 17.25 -14.78 7.80
CA PRO A 71 18.00 -13.80 8.58
C PRO A 71 17.39 -12.40 8.58
N ASN A 72 16.74 -12.00 7.48
CA ASN A 72 16.11 -10.69 7.33
C ASN A 72 14.60 -10.67 7.63
N ILE A 73 14.07 -11.69 8.29
CA ILE A 73 12.66 -11.76 8.70
C ILE A 73 12.62 -11.99 10.22
N VAL A 74 11.76 -11.26 10.92
CA VAL A 74 11.53 -11.48 12.35
C VAL A 74 10.92 -12.87 12.58
N ARG A 75 11.54 -13.64 13.46
CA ARG A 75 11.09 -14.99 13.80
C ARG A 75 9.88 -14.94 14.73
N VAL A 76 8.82 -15.66 14.39
CA VAL A 76 7.66 -15.87 15.27
C VAL A 76 7.91 -17.12 16.09
N LEU A 77 7.76 -17.00 17.41
CA LEU A 77 7.99 -18.08 18.37
C LEU A 77 6.67 -18.77 18.72
N SER A 78 6.75 -20.06 19.09
CA SER A 78 5.58 -20.85 19.46
C SER A 78 5.62 -21.12 20.98
N PRO A 79 4.91 -20.36 21.82
CA PRO A 79 4.76 -20.69 23.24
C PRO A 79 3.89 -21.94 23.41
N GLU A 80 4.16 -22.71 24.50
CA GLU A 80 3.46 -23.97 24.79
C GLU A 80 1.97 -23.76 25.08
N GLU A 81 1.65 -22.74 25.88
CA GLU A 81 0.28 -22.42 26.30
C GLU A 81 0.00 -20.94 26.25
N LYS A 82 -1.24 -20.56 25.97
CA LYS A 82 -1.72 -19.16 25.94
C LYS A 82 -3.09 -19.05 26.59
N THR A 83 -3.22 -18.14 27.55
CA THR A 83 -4.50 -17.82 28.19
C THR A 83 -5.37 -16.87 27.39
N ARG A 84 -4.76 -16.16 26.43
CA ARG A 84 -5.45 -15.27 25.47
C ARG A 84 -4.70 -15.22 24.14
N ILE A 85 -5.21 -14.44 23.19
CA ILE A 85 -4.53 -14.24 21.90
C ILE A 85 -3.37 -13.25 22.07
N TYR A 86 -2.20 -13.64 21.65
CA TYR A 86 -1.03 -12.79 21.41
C TYR A 86 -0.04 -13.54 20.52
N MET A 87 0.90 -12.82 19.91
CA MET A 87 2.00 -13.41 19.11
C MET A 87 3.32 -13.07 19.78
N VAL A 88 4.16 -14.08 19.94
CA VAL A 88 5.52 -13.93 20.47
C VAL A 88 6.49 -13.92 19.30
N MET A 89 7.41 -12.98 19.31
CA MET A 89 8.42 -12.82 18.27
C MET A 89 9.81 -12.65 18.92
N GLU A 90 10.85 -12.98 18.19
CA GLU A 90 12.21 -12.54 18.60
C GLU A 90 12.21 -11.02 18.78
N PHE A 91 12.94 -10.56 19.77
CA PHE A 91 13.19 -9.13 19.94
C PHE A 91 14.35 -8.72 19.05
N ALA A 92 14.07 -7.96 17.98
CA ALA A 92 15.08 -7.40 17.11
C ALA A 92 15.44 -6.00 17.59
N GLU A 93 16.71 -5.81 17.99
CA GLU A 93 17.23 -4.49 18.33
C GLU A 93 17.45 -3.67 17.06
N GLY A 94 17.02 -2.40 17.07
CA GLY A 94 17.23 -1.53 15.92
C GLY A 94 16.28 -0.35 15.90
N ARG A 95 16.41 0.45 14.83
CA ARG A 95 15.52 1.59 14.56
C ARG A 95 14.72 1.29 13.32
N SER A 96 13.43 1.69 13.34
CA SER A 96 12.63 1.57 12.12
C SER A 96 13.21 2.47 11.01
N LEU A 97 13.13 1.98 9.78
CA LEU A 97 13.57 2.77 8.62
C LEU A 97 12.76 4.07 8.50
N ARG A 98 11.51 4.09 8.99
CA ARG A 98 10.70 5.32 9.15
C ARG A 98 11.41 6.35 10.04
N ALA A 99 11.90 5.95 11.20
CA ALA A 99 12.59 6.84 12.12
C ALA A 99 13.90 7.37 11.50
N ILE A 100 14.63 6.51 10.79
CA ILE A 100 15.89 6.87 10.12
C ILE A 100 15.64 7.89 9.00
N ILE A 101 14.67 7.64 8.12
CA ILE A 101 14.30 8.56 7.04
C ILE A 101 13.83 9.91 7.63
N LYS A 102 13.02 9.87 8.68
CA LYS A 102 12.54 11.09 9.34
C LYS A 102 13.68 11.93 9.89
N ASP A 103 14.67 11.32 10.53
CA ASP A 103 15.82 12.03 11.13
C ASP A 103 16.78 12.59 10.08
N ARG A 104 17.06 11.78 9.04
CA ARG A 104 18.10 12.12 8.05
C ARG A 104 17.55 12.81 6.81
N GLY A 105 16.23 12.83 6.65
CA GLY A 105 15.54 13.35 5.47
C GLY A 105 15.66 12.43 4.25
N ARG A 106 16.85 11.92 3.96
CA ARG A 106 17.14 10.97 2.87
C ARG A 106 18.41 10.19 3.17
N LEU A 107 18.63 9.10 2.43
CA LEU A 107 19.84 8.27 2.51
C LEU A 107 20.71 8.45 1.25
N PRO A 108 22.02 8.28 1.33
CA PRO A 108 22.87 8.11 0.17
C PRO A 108 22.38 6.94 -0.70
N ALA A 109 22.51 7.07 -2.03
CA ALA A 109 22.00 6.06 -2.96
C ALA A 109 22.54 4.66 -2.69
N GLU A 110 23.87 4.54 -2.42
CA GLU A 110 24.51 3.25 -2.13
C GLU A 110 23.98 2.62 -0.82
N GLU A 111 23.70 3.42 0.21
CA GLU A 111 23.10 2.92 1.44
C GLU A 111 21.67 2.42 1.19
N ALA A 112 20.87 3.19 0.47
CA ALA A 112 19.51 2.80 0.10
C ALA A 112 19.47 1.53 -0.75
N LEU A 113 20.40 1.40 -1.72
CA LEU A 113 20.55 0.17 -2.51
C LEU A 113 21.00 -0.99 -1.63
N GLY A 114 21.92 -0.77 -0.69
CA GLY A 114 22.38 -1.78 0.28
C GLY A 114 21.22 -2.33 1.11
N LEU A 115 20.33 -1.47 1.60
CA LEU A 115 19.13 -1.88 2.33
C LEU A 115 18.14 -2.63 1.42
N ALA A 116 17.91 -2.15 0.19
CA ALA A 116 17.05 -2.83 -0.77
C ALA A 116 17.58 -4.23 -1.15
N ARG A 117 18.92 -4.38 -1.24
CA ARG A 117 19.59 -5.67 -1.47
C ARG A 117 19.44 -6.65 -0.31
N GLN A 118 19.16 -6.19 0.90
CA GLN A 118 18.83 -7.05 2.05
C GLN A 118 17.34 -7.37 2.14
N ILE A 119 16.45 -6.44 1.75
CA ILE A 119 15.01 -6.67 1.70
C ILE A 119 14.67 -7.70 0.59
N GLY A 120 15.32 -7.59 -0.56
CA GLY A 120 15.04 -8.43 -1.71
C GLY A 120 15.10 -9.94 -1.45
N PRO A 121 16.16 -10.51 -0.84
CA PRO A 121 16.24 -11.94 -0.50
C PRO A 121 15.11 -12.40 0.42
N ALA A 122 14.68 -11.56 1.37
CA ALA A 122 13.52 -11.86 2.22
C ALA A 122 12.22 -11.95 1.38
N LEU A 123 12.04 -11.05 0.41
CA LEU A 123 10.89 -11.14 -0.52
C LEU A 123 10.99 -12.37 -1.41
N VAL A 124 12.16 -12.71 -1.93
CA VAL A 124 12.39 -13.96 -2.69
C VAL A 124 11.92 -15.16 -1.89
N TYR A 125 12.41 -15.29 -0.66
CA TYR A 125 12.08 -16.39 0.24
C TYR A 125 10.57 -16.49 0.53
N LEU A 126 9.91 -15.36 0.77
CA LEU A 126 8.45 -15.32 0.97
C LEU A 126 7.69 -15.76 -0.29
N HIS A 127 8.09 -15.22 -1.46
CA HIS A 127 7.43 -15.48 -2.73
C HIS A 127 7.56 -16.96 -3.16
N GLU A 128 8.70 -17.59 -2.93
CA GLU A 128 8.92 -19.02 -3.15
C GLU A 128 8.01 -19.92 -2.29
N LYS A 129 7.62 -19.43 -1.10
CA LYS A 129 6.64 -20.08 -0.23
C LYS A 129 5.18 -19.72 -0.58
N GLY A 130 4.95 -18.98 -1.66
CA GLY A 130 3.62 -18.52 -2.05
C GLY A 130 3.05 -17.42 -1.15
N ILE A 131 3.91 -16.75 -0.36
CA ILE A 131 3.53 -15.69 0.57
C ILE A 131 3.84 -14.34 -0.07
N VAL A 132 2.87 -13.44 -0.08
CA VAL A 132 3.03 -12.04 -0.49
C VAL A 132 2.91 -11.17 0.76
N HIS A 133 3.87 -10.28 1.01
CA HIS A 133 3.96 -9.46 2.22
C HIS A 133 2.82 -8.43 2.33
N ARG A 134 2.53 -7.72 1.26
CA ARG A 134 1.42 -6.75 1.06
C ARG A 134 1.41 -5.49 1.92
N ASP A 135 2.24 -5.39 2.93
CA ASP A 135 2.36 -4.20 3.80
C ASP A 135 3.82 -3.79 4.01
N LEU A 136 4.65 -3.93 2.96
CA LEU A 136 6.04 -3.45 3.00
C LEU A 136 6.03 -1.92 3.03
N LYS A 137 6.61 -1.37 4.10
CA LYS A 137 6.74 0.07 4.37
C LYS A 137 7.88 0.31 5.35
N PRO A 138 8.39 1.56 5.49
CA PRO A 138 9.54 1.85 6.36
C PRO A 138 9.30 1.53 7.84
N ASP A 139 8.03 1.53 8.27
CA ASP A 139 7.65 1.18 9.64
C ASP A 139 7.87 -0.30 9.94
N ASN A 140 7.80 -1.16 8.91
CA ASN A 140 7.93 -2.61 8.99
C ASN A 140 9.35 -3.11 8.63
N VAL A 141 10.33 -2.21 8.56
CA VAL A 141 11.75 -2.54 8.35
C VAL A 141 12.54 -1.99 9.52
N LEU A 142 13.15 -2.86 10.32
CA LEU A 142 14.12 -2.47 11.35
C LEU A 142 15.54 -2.56 10.78
N LEU A 143 16.38 -1.60 11.13
CA LEU A 143 17.81 -1.61 10.86
C LEU A 143 18.54 -1.73 12.21
N GLY A 144 19.25 -2.84 12.39
CA GLY A 144 20.09 -3.10 13.55
C GLY A 144 21.39 -2.27 13.53
N GLN A 145 22.04 -2.23 14.68
CA GLN A 145 23.34 -1.54 14.81
C GLN A 145 24.45 -2.22 13.98
N ASP A 146 24.29 -3.50 13.70
CA ASP A 146 25.15 -4.32 12.84
C ASP A 146 24.94 -4.07 11.33
N GLY A 147 24.01 -3.18 10.96
CA GLY A 147 23.64 -2.89 9.59
C GLY A 147 22.72 -3.94 8.94
N GLN A 148 22.27 -4.95 9.69
CA GLN A 148 21.31 -5.94 9.17
C GLN A 148 19.87 -5.45 9.32
N ILE A 149 19.03 -5.77 8.33
CA ILE A 149 17.62 -5.47 8.42
C ILE A 149 16.81 -6.67 8.92
N LYS A 150 15.69 -6.38 9.57
CA LYS A 150 14.64 -7.34 9.89
C LYS A 150 13.30 -6.81 9.37
N LEU A 151 12.61 -7.61 8.55
CA LEU A 151 11.22 -7.36 8.17
C LEU A 151 10.29 -7.79 9.29
N LEU A 152 9.37 -6.87 9.64
CA LEU A 152 8.31 -7.08 10.62
C LEU A 152 6.98 -7.32 9.88
N ASP A 153 5.99 -7.83 10.62
CA ASP A 153 4.56 -7.84 10.29
C ASP A 153 4.24 -8.16 8.82
N PHE A 154 3.90 -9.41 8.58
CA PHE A 154 3.36 -9.82 7.28
C PHE A 154 1.91 -9.36 7.18
N GLY A 155 1.60 -8.52 6.18
CA GLY A 155 0.23 -8.08 5.91
C GLY A 155 -0.72 -9.19 5.43
N ILE A 156 -0.47 -10.45 5.87
CA ILE A 156 -1.27 -11.64 5.55
C ILE A 156 -2.69 -11.48 6.10
N ALA A 157 -2.82 -10.77 7.22
CA ALA A 157 -4.09 -10.48 7.88
C ALA A 157 -4.93 -9.42 7.16
N MET A 158 -4.40 -8.73 6.14
CA MET A 158 -5.13 -7.67 5.43
C MET A 158 -6.05 -8.27 4.37
N ASP A 159 -7.18 -8.82 4.80
CA ASP A 159 -8.25 -9.25 3.88
C ASP A 159 -8.99 -8.05 3.26
N GLN A 160 -9.60 -8.26 2.10
CA GLN A 160 -10.29 -7.23 1.32
C GLN A 160 -11.45 -6.57 2.09
N GLU A 161 -12.10 -7.29 3.01
CA GLU A 161 -13.22 -6.77 3.80
C GLU A 161 -12.79 -5.76 4.86
N ALA A 162 -11.68 -5.97 5.55
CA ALA A 162 -11.15 -5.00 6.51
C ALA A 162 -10.74 -3.68 5.85
N ARG A 163 -10.23 -3.74 4.59
CA ARG A 163 -9.94 -2.55 3.80
C ARG A 163 -11.21 -1.84 3.31
N ARG A 164 -12.26 -2.58 2.93
CA ARG A 164 -13.54 -1.98 2.53
C ARG A 164 -14.20 -1.22 3.66
N LEU A 165 -14.19 -1.75 4.88
CA LEU A 165 -14.79 -1.09 6.06
C LEU A 165 -14.08 0.23 6.42
N THR A 166 -12.75 0.30 6.26
CA THR A 166 -11.97 1.53 6.43
C THR A 166 -12.20 2.56 5.31
N TRP A 167 -12.54 2.12 4.10
CA TRP A 167 -12.77 2.99 2.94
C TRP A 167 -14.10 3.72 2.98
N PHE A 168 -15.12 3.16 3.64
CA PHE A 168 -16.45 3.77 3.75
C PHE A 168 -16.62 4.71 4.95
N GLY A 169 -15.54 5.16 5.58
CA GLY A 169 -15.59 6.28 6.55
C GLY A 169 -15.97 5.89 7.98
N LEU A 170 -15.96 4.60 8.32
CA LEU A 170 -16.37 4.12 9.65
C LEU A 170 -15.20 3.86 10.62
N SER A 171 -13.95 4.03 10.19
CA SER A 171 -12.77 3.92 11.07
C SER A 171 -11.60 4.76 10.52
N ALA A 172 -10.71 5.22 11.41
CA ALA A 172 -9.48 5.90 11.04
C ALA A 172 -8.66 5.07 10.02
N PRO A 173 -7.98 5.70 9.05
CA PRO A 173 -7.27 4.98 8.00
C PRO A 173 -6.21 4.06 8.60
N VAL A 174 -6.43 2.75 8.51
CA VAL A 174 -5.44 1.74 8.88
C VAL A 174 -4.38 1.71 7.78
N GLY A 175 -3.22 2.29 8.07
CA GLY A 175 -2.04 2.30 7.20
C GLY A 175 -2.00 3.47 6.21
N THR A 176 -0.81 3.99 6.02
CA THR A 176 -0.52 5.05 5.06
C THR A 176 -0.57 4.46 3.65
N PRO A 177 -1.45 4.95 2.73
CA PRO A 177 -1.62 4.38 1.38
C PRO A 177 -0.41 4.62 0.47
N ASP A 178 0.63 5.28 0.99
CA ASP A 178 1.79 5.74 0.24
C ASP A 178 2.54 4.60 -0.45
N TYR A 179 2.60 3.42 0.19
CA TYR A 179 3.29 2.24 -0.33
C TYR A 179 2.36 1.23 -1.01
N MET A 180 1.03 1.43 -0.91
CA MET A 180 0.06 0.56 -1.57
C MET A 180 0.22 0.61 -3.09
N ALA A 181 0.24 -0.55 -3.72
CA ALA A 181 0.21 -0.66 -5.16
C ALA A 181 -1.18 -0.27 -5.74
N PRO A 182 -1.25 0.23 -6.99
CA PRO A 182 -2.52 0.63 -7.61
C PRO A 182 -3.61 -0.45 -7.62
N GLU A 183 -3.23 -1.72 -7.74
CA GLU A 183 -4.17 -2.84 -7.65
C GLU A 183 -4.74 -3.01 -6.23
N GLN A 184 -3.93 -2.74 -5.19
CA GLN A 184 -4.41 -2.75 -3.80
C GLN A 184 -5.37 -1.57 -3.55
N VAL A 185 -5.08 -0.41 -4.12
CA VAL A 185 -6.00 0.76 -4.09
C VAL A 185 -7.34 0.42 -4.75
N ARG A 186 -7.36 -0.44 -5.80
CA ARG A 186 -8.60 -0.96 -6.43
C ARG A 186 -9.28 -2.07 -5.63
N GLY A 187 -8.81 -2.41 -4.44
CA GLY A 187 -9.36 -3.50 -3.63
C GLY A 187 -8.99 -4.90 -4.14
N ARG A 188 -8.01 -5.04 -5.04
CA ARG A 188 -7.52 -6.34 -5.51
C ARG A 188 -6.43 -6.86 -4.60
N ARG A 189 -6.37 -8.17 -4.42
CA ARG A 189 -5.38 -8.81 -3.53
C ARG A 189 -3.93 -8.60 -3.99
N GLY A 190 -3.70 -8.50 -5.30
CA GLY A 190 -2.36 -8.43 -5.90
C GLY A 190 -1.57 -9.74 -5.82
N ASP A 191 -0.43 -9.76 -6.47
CA ASP A 191 0.55 -10.85 -6.49
C ASP A 191 1.91 -10.36 -5.96
N VAL A 192 2.97 -11.11 -6.17
CA VAL A 192 4.35 -10.78 -5.76
C VAL A 192 4.81 -9.39 -6.24
N ARG A 193 4.29 -8.92 -7.36
CA ARG A 193 4.61 -7.59 -7.93
C ARG A 193 4.08 -6.43 -7.10
N THR A 194 3.16 -6.70 -6.18
CA THR A 194 2.69 -5.74 -5.19
C THR A 194 3.81 -5.37 -4.21
N ASP A 195 4.58 -6.36 -3.76
CA ASP A 195 5.74 -6.13 -2.88
C ASP A 195 6.87 -5.42 -3.61
N LEU A 196 7.07 -5.73 -4.90
CA LEU A 196 8.07 -5.05 -5.74
C LEU A 196 7.72 -3.58 -5.97
N TYR A 197 6.43 -3.26 -6.10
CA TYR A 197 5.98 -1.87 -6.12
C TYR A 197 6.27 -1.16 -4.78
N ALA A 198 5.99 -1.81 -3.67
CA ALA A 198 6.26 -1.26 -2.34
C ALA A 198 7.77 -1.05 -2.12
N LEU A 199 8.63 -2.01 -2.52
CA LEU A 199 10.09 -1.89 -2.47
C LEU A 199 10.59 -0.74 -3.36
N GLY A 200 10.04 -0.58 -4.57
CA GLY A 200 10.36 0.54 -5.45
C GLY A 200 9.96 1.89 -4.85
N THR A 201 8.79 1.96 -4.19
CA THR A 201 8.32 3.17 -3.49
C THR A 201 9.22 3.49 -2.29
N LEU A 202 9.64 2.46 -1.56
CA LEU A 202 10.56 2.58 -0.43
C LEU A 202 11.93 3.09 -0.89
N LEU A 203 12.47 2.54 -1.98
CA LEU A 203 13.73 2.98 -2.57
C LEU A 203 13.65 4.43 -3.06
N TYR A 204 12.53 4.81 -3.70
CA TYR A 204 12.26 6.20 -4.07
C TYR A 204 12.36 7.13 -2.86
N GLU A 205 11.65 6.80 -1.76
CA GLU A 205 11.64 7.63 -0.55
C GLU A 205 13.02 7.67 0.12
N MET A 206 13.69 6.54 0.27
CA MET A 206 15.04 6.49 0.85
C MET A 206 16.01 7.43 0.13
N ILE A 207 16.03 7.42 -1.19
CA ILE A 207 16.99 8.20 -1.99
C ILE A 207 16.58 9.67 -2.08
N THR A 208 15.28 9.97 -2.25
CA THR A 208 14.82 11.34 -2.53
C THR A 208 14.32 12.08 -1.28
N GLY A 209 14.02 11.38 -0.20
CA GLY A 209 13.34 11.93 0.98
C GLY A 209 11.88 12.32 0.73
N LYS A 210 11.32 11.91 -0.40
CA LYS A 210 9.95 12.25 -0.83
C LYS A 210 9.23 11.01 -1.32
N LEU A 211 7.91 11.09 -1.40
CA LEU A 211 7.08 10.05 -1.98
C LEU A 211 6.79 10.33 -3.46
N PRO A 212 6.62 9.29 -4.31
CA PRO A 212 6.34 9.46 -5.74
C PRO A 212 4.98 10.10 -6.02
N TYR A 213 4.05 10.01 -5.06
CA TYR A 213 2.74 10.67 -5.10
C TYR A 213 2.52 11.41 -3.80
N SER A 214 1.98 12.62 -3.87
CA SER A 214 1.64 13.47 -2.73
C SER A 214 0.29 14.13 -2.95
N GLY A 215 -0.39 14.50 -1.86
CA GLY A 215 -1.68 15.15 -1.93
C GLY A 215 -2.17 15.65 -0.59
N ALA A 216 -3.19 16.51 -0.59
CA ALA A 216 -3.75 17.11 0.62
C ALA A 216 -4.39 16.08 1.57
N ASN A 217 -4.77 14.93 1.06
CA ASN A 217 -5.35 13.83 1.84
C ASN A 217 -5.16 12.47 1.15
N VAL A 218 -5.48 11.41 1.87
CA VAL A 218 -5.38 10.01 1.43
C VAL A 218 -6.08 9.75 0.10
N HIS A 219 -7.26 10.32 -0.11
CA HIS A 219 -8.05 10.10 -1.34
C HIS A 219 -7.37 10.70 -2.57
N VAL A 220 -6.74 11.87 -2.42
CA VAL A 220 -5.97 12.51 -3.50
C VAL A 220 -4.76 11.65 -3.88
N VAL A 221 -4.01 11.13 -2.91
CA VAL A 221 -2.88 10.23 -3.15
C VAL A 221 -3.34 8.94 -3.86
N MET A 222 -4.41 8.32 -3.37
CA MET A 222 -4.97 7.11 -3.99
C MET A 222 -5.42 7.35 -5.43
N ARG A 223 -6.11 8.48 -5.70
CA ARG A 223 -6.54 8.87 -7.05
C ARG A 223 -5.33 9.10 -7.97
N ALA A 224 -4.30 9.77 -7.48
CA ALA A 224 -3.08 10.02 -8.23
C ALA A 224 -2.42 8.69 -8.64
N LYS A 225 -2.27 7.73 -7.71
CA LYS A 225 -1.73 6.38 -8.00
C LYS A 225 -2.51 5.65 -9.10
N LEU A 226 -3.82 5.86 -9.19
CA LEU A 226 -4.66 5.20 -10.18
C LEU A 226 -4.59 5.84 -11.56
N ASN A 227 -4.42 7.16 -11.63
CA ASN A 227 -4.69 7.94 -12.84
C ASN A 227 -3.49 8.77 -13.32
N GLU A 228 -2.53 9.08 -12.46
CA GLU A 228 -1.41 9.96 -12.76
C GLU A 228 -0.10 9.17 -12.84
N ASP A 229 0.91 9.73 -13.49
CA ASP A 229 2.26 9.17 -13.46
C ASP A 229 2.97 9.62 -12.17
N PRO A 230 3.89 8.82 -11.61
CA PRO A 230 4.66 9.20 -10.45
C PRO A 230 5.55 10.41 -10.79
N ARG A 231 5.82 11.23 -9.79
CA ARG A 231 6.87 12.24 -9.89
C ARG A 231 8.21 11.55 -10.20
N LEU A 232 8.96 12.07 -11.17
CA LEU A 232 10.26 11.47 -11.50
C LEU A 232 11.25 11.65 -10.33
N PRO A 233 12.03 10.64 -9.97
CA PRO A 233 13.07 10.77 -8.94
C PRO A 233 14.00 11.96 -9.18
N ARG A 234 14.42 12.22 -10.44
CA ARG A 234 15.26 13.35 -10.82
C ARG A 234 14.63 14.72 -10.55
N GLU A 235 13.31 14.84 -10.52
CA GLU A 235 12.63 16.07 -10.14
C GLU A 235 12.71 16.35 -8.63
N ALA A 236 12.92 15.31 -7.83
CA ALA A 236 13.11 15.43 -6.40
C ALA A 236 14.61 15.51 -6.01
N LEU A 237 15.47 14.84 -6.78
CA LEU A 237 16.93 14.79 -6.63
C LEU A 237 17.59 14.77 -8.00
N SER A 238 18.01 15.95 -8.50
CA SER A 238 18.58 16.11 -9.85
C SER A 238 19.88 15.33 -10.10
N THR A 239 20.56 14.93 -9.03
CA THR A 239 21.83 14.18 -9.08
C THR A 239 21.65 12.67 -9.04
N ILE A 240 20.41 12.16 -9.08
CA ILE A 240 20.16 10.71 -9.09
C ILE A 240 20.73 10.06 -10.34
N ASP A 241 21.35 8.90 -10.18
CA ASP A 241 21.81 8.08 -11.30
C ASP A 241 20.61 7.65 -12.19
N PRO A 242 20.68 7.87 -13.52
CA PRO A 242 19.60 7.48 -14.43
C PRO A 242 19.25 5.99 -14.41
N HIS A 243 20.22 5.11 -14.14
CA HIS A 243 19.98 3.67 -14.05
C HIS A 243 19.17 3.32 -12.80
N ILE A 244 19.51 3.94 -11.65
CA ILE A 244 18.76 3.80 -10.39
C ILE A 244 17.35 4.35 -10.55
N GLU A 245 17.21 5.50 -11.19
CA GLU A 245 15.90 6.08 -11.49
C GLU A 245 15.03 5.12 -12.33
N GLU A 246 15.61 4.46 -13.36
CA GLU A 246 14.85 3.53 -14.20
C GLU A 246 14.43 2.28 -13.40
N ILE A 247 15.28 1.74 -12.50
CA ILE A 247 14.92 0.65 -11.60
C ILE A 247 13.69 1.04 -10.76
N ILE A 248 13.74 2.21 -10.13
CA ILE A 248 12.63 2.72 -9.31
C ILE A 248 11.36 2.85 -10.15
N LEU A 249 11.42 3.52 -11.29
CA LEU A 249 10.26 3.80 -12.14
C LEU A 249 9.67 2.53 -12.75
N ARG A 250 10.49 1.52 -13.05
CA ARG A 250 10.01 0.20 -13.46
C ARG A 250 9.28 -0.49 -12.32
N ALA A 251 9.84 -0.49 -11.11
CA ALA A 251 9.21 -1.10 -9.94
C ALA A 251 7.85 -0.47 -9.61
N ILE A 252 7.74 0.88 -9.65
CA ILE A 252 6.51 1.61 -9.33
C ILE A 252 5.57 1.83 -10.53
N ALA A 253 5.77 1.11 -11.63
CA ALA A 253 4.87 1.19 -12.79
C ALA A 253 3.43 0.89 -12.39
N ARG A 254 2.46 1.66 -12.96
CA ARG A 254 1.04 1.53 -12.62
C ARG A 254 0.48 0.14 -12.94
N SER A 255 0.85 -0.38 -14.11
CA SER A 255 0.47 -1.73 -14.54
C SER A 255 1.43 -2.76 -13.93
N PRO A 256 0.95 -3.79 -13.22
CA PRO A 256 1.82 -4.86 -12.72
C PRO A 256 2.62 -5.56 -13.82
N ARG A 257 2.10 -5.60 -15.07
CA ARG A 257 2.78 -6.22 -16.23
C ARG A 257 4.01 -5.44 -16.69
N GLU A 258 4.12 -4.16 -16.33
CA GLU A 258 5.26 -3.31 -16.69
C GLU A 258 6.35 -3.30 -15.63
N ARG A 259 6.10 -3.95 -14.47
CA ARG A 259 7.04 -4.09 -13.36
C ARG A 259 7.99 -5.27 -13.57
N TYR A 260 8.88 -5.46 -12.63
CA TYR A 260 9.62 -6.71 -12.50
C TYR A 260 8.65 -7.88 -12.30
N ALA A 261 8.94 -9.01 -12.94
CA ALA A 261 8.11 -10.21 -12.80
C ALA A 261 8.33 -10.90 -11.46
N THR A 262 9.58 -10.89 -10.96
CA THR A 262 10.00 -11.55 -9.74
C THR A 262 10.93 -10.66 -8.93
N ALA A 263 11.12 -10.98 -7.63
CA ALA A 263 12.07 -10.29 -6.77
C ALA A 263 13.52 -10.57 -7.21
N GLN A 264 13.81 -11.77 -7.73
CA GLN A 264 15.12 -12.12 -8.27
C GLN A 264 15.51 -11.22 -9.45
N GLU A 265 14.58 -10.92 -10.35
CA GLU A 265 14.83 -10.02 -11.48
C GLU A 265 15.17 -8.60 -10.99
N MET A 266 14.42 -8.08 -10.02
CA MET A 266 14.70 -6.76 -9.43
C MET A 266 16.04 -6.73 -8.68
N LEU A 267 16.37 -7.80 -7.95
CA LEU A 267 17.65 -7.93 -7.24
C LEU A 267 18.84 -7.91 -8.18
N ALA A 268 18.75 -8.54 -9.36
CA ALA A 268 19.83 -8.52 -10.34
C ALA A 268 20.13 -7.09 -10.83
N ASP A 269 19.09 -6.28 -11.06
CA ASP A 269 19.24 -4.88 -11.45
C ASP A 269 19.72 -4.00 -10.26
N LEU A 270 19.29 -4.29 -9.04
CA LEU A 270 19.80 -3.61 -7.83
C LEU A 270 21.27 -3.93 -7.53
N ALA A 271 21.72 -5.15 -7.86
CA ALA A 271 23.11 -5.56 -7.68
C ALA A 271 24.07 -4.85 -8.65
N ASP A 272 23.61 -4.64 -9.88
CA ASP A 272 24.35 -3.93 -10.93
C ASP A 272 23.42 -3.00 -11.72
N PRO A 273 23.19 -1.77 -11.24
CA PRO A 273 22.32 -0.81 -11.91
C PRO A 273 22.74 -0.48 -13.35
N SER A 274 24.03 -0.59 -13.69
CA SER A 274 24.55 -0.26 -15.03
C SER A 274 23.98 -1.17 -16.14
N ARG A 275 23.45 -2.32 -15.79
CA ARG A 275 22.77 -3.24 -16.73
C ARG A 275 21.44 -2.73 -17.22
N VAL A 276 20.84 -1.78 -16.51
CA VAL A 276 19.52 -1.26 -16.84
C VAL A 276 19.66 -0.13 -17.85
N VAL A 277 18.94 -0.21 -18.97
CA VAL A 277 18.95 0.87 -19.97
C VAL A 277 17.92 1.92 -19.58
N PRO A 278 18.37 3.16 -19.23
CA PRO A 278 17.43 4.24 -18.93
C PRO A 278 16.54 4.58 -20.13
N ARG A 279 15.23 4.69 -19.89
CA ARG A 279 14.29 5.09 -20.96
C ARG A 279 14.23 6.59 -21.04
N ASP A 280 14.23 7.11 -22.29
CA ASP A 280 13.93 8.52 -22.50
C ASP A 280 12.46 8.81 -22.19
N ARG A 281 12.25 9.54 -21.08
CA ARG A 281 10.91 9.95 -20.60
C ARG A 281 10.64 11.45 -20.84
N SER A 282 11.50 12.15 -21.56
CA SER A 282 11.37 13.60 -21.88
C SER A 282 10.07 13.88 -22.65
N VAL A 283 9.63 12.91 -23.47
CA VAL A 283 8.39 13.01 -24.27
C VAL A 283 7.11 12.93 -23.42
N ARG A 284 7.17 12.37 -22.19
CA ARG A 284 5.99 12.24 -21.32
C ARG A 284 5.58 13.56 -20.67
N ALA A 285 6.51 14.46 -20.41
CA ALA A 285 6.24 15.75 -19.78
C ALA A 285 5.37 16.69 -20.65
N ASN A 286 5.34 16.47 -21.96
CA ASN A 286 4.68 17.34 -22.94
C ASN A 286 3.35 16.81 -23.49
N ARG A 287 2.81 15.68 -22.98
CA ARG A 287 1.47 15.26 -23.45
C ARG A 287 0.39 16.05 -22.73
N PRO A 288 -0.41 16.87 -23.45
CA PRO A 288 -1.50 17.63 -22.85
C PRO A 288 -2.50 16.69 -22.17
N LEU A 289 -3.05 17.12 -21.01
CA LEU A 289 -4.00 16.37 -20.18
C LEU A 289 -5.16 15.75 -21.00
N ILE A 290 -5.55 16.39 -22.09
CA ILE A 290 -6.68 15.99 -22.95
C ILE A 290 -6.44 14.65 -23.67
N GLN A 291 -5.18 14.28 -23.97
CA GLN A 291 -4.87 12.97 -24.58
C GLN A 291 -4.82 11.80 -23.57
N ARG A 292 -4.91 12.09 -22.26
CA ARG A 292 -4.92 11.06 -21.20
C ARG A 292 -6.31 10.46 -20.95
N ILE A 293 -7.38 11.10 -21.41
CA ILE A 293 -8.75 10.57 -21.31
C ILE A 293 -9.03 9.70 -22.53
N ARG A 294 -8.52 8.47 -22.52
CA ARG A 294 -9.09 7.39 -23.37
C ARG A 294 -10.39 6.96 -22.74
N LEU A 295 -11.49 7.61 -23.10
CA LEU A 295 -12.82 7.03 -22.88
C LEU A 295 -12.86 5.69 -23.64
N PRO A 296 -13.17 4.57 -22.96
CA PRO A 296 -13.31 3.31 -23.65
C PRO A 296 -14.41 3.47 -24.71
N SER A 297 -14.15 2.99 -25.93
CA SER A 297 -15.08 3.08 -27.09
C SER A 297 -16.49 2.56 -26.78
N ARG A 298 -16.62 1.70 -25.77
CA ARG A 298 -17.92 1.20 -25.25
C ARG A 298 -18.77 2.26 -24.56
N VAL A 299 -18.22 3.42 -24.15
CA VAL A 299 -18.95 4.52 -23.49
C VAL A 299 -19.34 5.60 -24.49
N LEU A 300 -18.58 5.77 -25.58
CA LEU A 300 -18.88 6.77 -26.61
C LEU A 300 -20.12 6.41 -27.44
N PHE A 301 -20.37 5.12 -27.68
CA PHE A 301 -21.52 4.66 -28.48
C PHE A 301 -22.88 4.93 -27.80
N PRO A 302 -23.10 4.61 -26.52
CA PRO A 302 -24.36 4.94 -25.87
C PRO A 302 -24.56 6.45 -25.64
N ALA A 303 -23.49 7.23 -25.39
CA ALA A 303 -23.59 8.67 -25.18
C ALA A 303 -24.02 9.43 -26.45
N SER A 304 -23.50 9.05 -27.61
CA SER A 304 -23.93 9.62 -28.88
C SER A 304 -25.37 9.28 -29.24
N VAL A 305 -25.81 8.05 -28.96
CA VAL A 305 -27.20 7.63 -29.17
C VAL A 305 -28.16 8.38 -28.23
N VAL A 306 -27.81 8.57 -26.98
CA VAL A 306 -28.63 9.36 -26.02
C VAL A 306 -28.72 10.84 -26.47
N LEU A 307 -27.63 11.42 -26.97
CA LEU A 307 -27.66 12.80 -27.47
C LEU A 307 -28.55 12.96 -28.70
N VAL A 308 -28.50 11.99 -29.65
CA VAL A 308 -29.38 12.00 -30.83
C VAL A 308 -30.83 11.86 -30.45
N ILE A 309 -31.14 10.96 -29.53
CA ILE A 309 -32.52 10.76 -29.04
C ILE A 309 -33.05 12.03 -28.33
N ALA A 310 -32.22 12.65 -27.48
CA ALA A 310 -32.59 13.88 -26.79
C ALA A 310 -32.83 15.02 -27.79
N THR A 311 -32.02 15.15 -28.83
CA THR A 311 -32.16 16.15 -29.88
C THR A 311 -33.46 15.95 -30.69
N LEU A 312 -33.79 14.69 -31.03
CA LEU A 312 -35.01 14.34 -31.72
C LEU A 312 -36.27 14.62 -30.87
N LEU A 313 -36.23 14.33 -29.56
CA LEU A 313 -37.30 14.63 -28.64
C LEU A 313 -37.57 16.14 -28.50
N VAL A 314 -36.50 16.94 -28.42
CA VAL A 314 -36.60 18.41 -28.38
C VAL A 314 -37.16 18.96 -29.69
N MET A 315 -36.73 18.47 -30.84
CA MET A 315 -37.30 18.87 -32.14
C MET A 315 -38.77 18.51 -32.25
N ASN A 316 -39.18 17.32 -31.85
CA ASN A 316 -40.58 16.90 -31.86
C ASN A 316 -41.45 17.75 -30.92
N TRP A 317 -40.91 18.11 -29.75
CA TRP A 317 -41.60 19.01 -28.81
C TRP A 317 -41.79 20.42 -29.40
N ILE A 318 -40.76 20.98 -30.06
CA ILE A 318 -40.85 22.29 -30.72
C ILE A 318 -41.88 22.27 -31.87
N MET A 319 -41.88 21.22 -32.71
CA MET A 319 -42.83 21.09 -33.82
C MET A 319 -44.26 20.89 -33.36
N GLY A 320 -44.47 20.13 -32.27
CA GLY A 320 -45.80 19.88 -31.68
C GLY A 320 -46.44 21.10 -31.03
N HIS A 321 -45.62 22.12 -30.64
CA HIS A 321 -46.13 23.35 -30.03
C HIS A 321 -46.25 24.52 -31.00
N SER A 322 -45.89 24.35 -32.30
CA SER A 322 -45.95 25.37 -33.32
C SER A 322 -47.20 25.32 -34.16
N ALA A 323 -48.24 24.56 -33.78
CA ALA A 323 -49.53 24.53 -34.51
C ALA A 323 -50.32 25.84 -34.28
N PRO A 324 -50.82 26.54 -35.34
CA PRO A 324 -51.54 27.77 -35.20
C PRO A 324 -52.93 27.52 -34.56
N ARG A 325 -53.25 28.27 -33.53
CA ARG A 325 -54.58 28.30 -32.92
C ARG A 325 -55.58 28.81 -33.96
N HIS A 326 -56.46 27.95 -34.46
CA HIS A 326 -57.62 28.35 -35.28
C HIS A 326 -58.47 29.34 -34.51
N ALA A 327 -58.75 30.51 -35.21
CA ALA A 327 -59.66 31.55 -34.76
C ALA A 327 -61.10 30.99 -34.67
N ARG A 328 -61.78 31.27 -33.58
CA ARG A 328 -63.25 30.98 -33.44
C ARG A 328 -64.00 31.93 -34.32
N PRO A 329 -65.07 31.47 -35.01
CA PRO A 329 -65.98 32.36 -35.76
C PRO A 329 -66.89 33.15 -34.77
N VAL A 330 -66.95 34.45 -35.06
CA VAL A 330 -67.90 35.38 -34.38
C VAL A 330 -69.30 35.08 -34.87
N SER A 331 -70.22 34.61 -33.99
CA SER A 331 -71.64 34.54 -34.25
C SER A 331 -72.25 35.91 -34.10
N SER A 332 -72.75 36.45 -35.22
CA SER A 332 -73.67 37.56 -35.24
C SER A 332 -75.05 37.13 -34.79
N GLU A 333 -75.53 37.72 -33.73
CA GLU A 333 -76.96 37.64 -33.40
C GLU A 333 -77.56 39.05 -33.36
N LYS A 334 -78.52 39.22 -34.29
CA LYS A 334 -79.44 40.36 -34.33
C LYS A 334 -80.62 40.12 -33.39
N ARG A 335 -80.94 41.04 -32.63
CA ARG A 335 -82.12 41.67 -32.10
C ARG A 335 -82.03 41.88 -30.58
#